data_2ece024441c6ef288c7e6debcbd29f40
#
_entry.id   2ece024441c6ef288c7e6debcbd29f40
#
_cell.length_a   1.000
_cell.length_b   1.000
_cell.length_c   1.000
_cell.angle_alpha   90.00
_cell.angle_beta   90.00
_cell.angle_gamma   90.00
#
_symmetry.space_group_name_H-M   'P 1'
#
loop_
_entity.id
_entity.type
_entity.pdbx_description
1 polymer ?
#
loop_
_entity_poly.entity_id
_entity_poly.type
_entity_poly.pdbx_seq_one_letter_code
_entity_poly.pdbx_strand_id
1 'polypeptide(L)'
;MHLLLAVLALALSFSAWADFSGTVVGVADGDTITVLDADKVQHKIRLTGIDAPEKKQPFGNRSKQSLSDMVFNQFVTVETDKRDRYGRELGKVLAGGMDVNLEQVRAGLAWHYKAYERTQSATDRHAYADAENEAKAAKRGLWVDADPTPPWEWRHRK
;
A
#
# COMPACT_ATOMS: atom_id res chain seq x y z
N MET A 1 -21.29 1.11 -59.48
CA MET A 1 -21.86 1.59 -58.23
C MET A 1 -21.12 0.84 -57.12
N HIS A 2 -20.01 1.41 -56.59
CA HIS A 2 -19.12 0.77 -55.61
C HIS A 2 -19.45 1.34 -54.22
N LEU A 3 -19.96 0.46 -53.38
CA LEU A 3 -20.31 0.80 -52.01
C LEU A 3 -19.06 0.65 -51.15
N LEU A 4 -18.43 1.77 -50.74
CA LEU A 4 -17.35 1.79 -49.77
C LEU A 4 -17.96 1.64 -48.37
N LEU A 5 -17.78 0.46 -47.76
CA LEU A 5 -18.01 0.26 -46.31
C LEU A 5 -16.83 0.85 -45.57
N ALA A 6 -17.03 2.00 -44.92
CA ALA A 6 -16.10 2.54 -43.94
C ALA A 6 -16.28 1.80 -42.61
N VAL A 7 -15.36 0.91 -42.26
CA VAL A 7 -15.29 0.28 -40.93
C VAL A 7 -14.66 1.29 -39.98
N LEU A 8 -15.49 1.91 -39.16
CA LEU A 8 -15.05 2.78 -38.05
C LEU A 8 -14.53 1.89 -36.89
N ALA A 9 -13.21 1.70 -36.83
CA ALA A 9 -12.60 1.02 -35.72
C ALA A 9 -12.66 1.91 -34.45
N LEU A 10 -13.59 1.60 -33.55
CA LEU A 10 -13.70 2.23 -32.27
C LEU A 10 -12.53 1.71 -31.38
N ALA A 11 -11.45 2.47 -31.28
CA ALA A 11 -10.36 2.18 -30.37
C ALA A 11 -10.85 2.38 -28.93
N LEU A 12 -11.23 1.29 -28.27
CA LEU A 12 -11.46 1.27 -26.84
C LEU A 12 -10.10 1.44 -26.15
N SER A 13 -9.80 2.66 -25.73
CA SER A 13 -8.65 2.93 -24.87
C SER A 13 -8.92 2.30 -23.50
N PHE A 14 -8.49 1.06 -23.31
CA PHE A 14 -8.35 0.50 -21.98
C PHE A 14 -7.21 1.29 -21.32
N SER A 15 -7.55 2.17 -20.37
CA SER A 15 -6.58 2.71 -19.44
C SER A 15 -6.11 1.55 -18.56
N ALA A 16 -5.11 0.82 -19.01
CA ALA A 16 -4.37 -0.09 -18.15
C ALA A 16 -3.71 0.78 -17.07
N TRP A 17 -4.04 0.52 -15.82
CA TRP A 17 -3.32 1.10 -14.70
C TRP A 17 -1.87 0.62 -14.85
N ALA A 18 -0.97 1.55 -15.12
CA ALA A 18 0.44 1.22 -15.30
C ALA A 18 1.17 1.55 -14.00
N ASP A 19 2.13 0.71 -13.67
CA ASP A 19 3.11 1.03 -12.65
C ASP A 19 3.77 2.36 -12.98
N PHE A 20 4.03 3.16 -11.96
CA PHE A 20 4.68 4.46 -12.13
C PHE A 20 5.73 4.67 -11.04
N SER A 21 6.57 5.66 -11.24
CA SER A 21 7.62 6.01 -10.28
C SER A 21 7.57 7.51 -9.98
N GLY A 22 8.01 7.86 -8.79
CA GLY A 22 8.06 9.25 -8.36
C GLY A 22 8.72 9.41 -7.00
N THR A 23 8.81 10.65 -6.55
CA THR A 23 9.37 10.98 -5.23
C THR A 23 8.27 11.04 -4.18
N VAL A 24 8.48 10.41 -3.04
CA VAL A 24 7.54 10.51 -1.92
C VAL A 24 7.66 11.90 -1.28
N VAL A 25 6.58 12.67 -1.34
CA VAL A 25 6.50 14.05 -0.82
C VAL A 25 5.65 14.17 0.44
N GLY A 26 5.02 13.08 0.87
CA GLY A 26 4.21 13.07 2.09
C GLY A 26 3.96 11.66 2.62
N VAL A 27 3.84 11.56 3.94
CA VAL A 27 3.45 10.33 4.66
C VAL A 27 2.31 10.72 5.62
N ALA A 28 1.11 10.20 5.37
CA ALA A 28 -0.07 10.54 6.16
C ALA A 28 -0.12 9.75 7.47
N ASP A 29 0.10 8.44 7.37
CA ASP A 29 0.09 7.45 8.45
C ASP A 29 0.99 6.26 8.09
N GLY A 30 0.84 5.12 8.77
CA GLY A 30 1.71 3.96 8.59
C GLY A 30 1.48 3.15 7.31
N ASP A 31 0.50 3.51 6.47
CA ASP A 31 0.18 2.81 5.23
C ASP A 31 -0.35 3.70 4.10
N THR A 32 -0.17 5.02 4.23
CA THR A 32 -0.62 5.99 3.22
C THR A 32 0.45 7.04 2.95
N ILE A 33 0.86 7.14 1.68
CA ILE A 33 1.87 8.10 1.22
C ILE A 33 1.34 8.95 0.06
N THR A 34 2.05 10.03 -0.25
CA THR A 34 1.85 10.83 -1.45
C THR A 34 3.11 10.79 -2.30
N VAL A 35 2.96 10.40 -3.55
CA VAL A 35 4.05 10.30 -4.53
C VAL A 35 3.85 11.38 -5.60
N LEU A 36 4.89 12.14 -5.89
CA LEU A 36 4.94 13.13 -6.96
C LEU A 36 5.64 12.52 -8.16
N ASP A 37 4.91 12.37 -9.26
CA ASP A 37 5.45 11.81 -10.51
C ASP A 37 6.25 12.83 -11.34
N ALA A 38 6.77 12.40 -12.49
CA ALA A 38 7.54 13.23 -13.40
C ALA A 38 6.72 14.40 -14.01
N ASP A 39 5.41 14.22 -14.14
CA ASP A 39 4.48 15.23 -14.67
C ASP A 39 3.98 16.20 -13.59
N LYS A 40 4.56 16.13 -12.38
CA LYS A 40 4.19 16.95 -11.21
C LYS A 40 2.77 16.67 -10.69
N VAL A 41 2.24 15.49 -10.97
CA VAL A 41 0.97 15.03 -10.43
C VAL A 41 1.23 14.32 -9.09
N GLN A 42 0.41 14.64 -8.10
CA GLN A 42 0.45 13.99 -6.80
C GLN A 42 -0.53 12.80 -6.76
N HIS A 43 0.00 11.64 -6.47
CA HIS A 43 -0.74 10.39 -6.30
C HIS A 43 -0.82 10.01 -4.83
N LYS A 44 -2.03 9.85 -4.31
CA LYS A 44 -2.24 9.35 -2.95
C LYS A 44 -2.31 7.82 -2.98
N ILE A 45 -1.34 7.18 -2.37
CA ILE A 45 -1.17 5.73 -2.38
C ILE A 45 -1.55 5.14 -1.03
N ARG A 46 -2.46 4.17 -1.03
CA ARG A 46 -2.75 3.29 0.09
C ARG A 46 -1.99 1.97 -0.14
N LEU A 47 -1.07 1.66 0.74
CA LEU A 47 -0.25 0.45 0.65
C LEU A 47 -1.15 -0.80 0.74
N THR A 48 -1.07 -1.67 -0.29
CA THR A 48 -1.90 -2.89 -0.36
C THR A 48 -1.41 -3.99 0.56
N GLY A 49 -2.33 -4.88 0.94
CA GLY A 49 -2.02 -6.08 1.73
C GLY A 49 -1.73 -5.83 3.20
N ILE A 50 -1.70 -4.59 3.65
CA ILE A 50 -1.44 -4.22 5.04
C ILE A 50 -2.49 -3.27 5.59
N ASP A 51 -2.60 -3.23 6.93
CA ASP A 51 -3.39 -2.24 7.65
C ASP A 51 -2.59 -1.76 8.86
N ALA A 52 -2.25 -0.49 8.88
CA ALA A 52 -1.44 0.10 9.93
C ALA A 52 -2.30 0.69 11.06
N PRO A 53 -1.77 0.78 12.29
CA PRO A 53 -2.46 1.45 13.38
C PRO A 53 -2.85 2.89 13.00
N GLU A 54 -4.05 3.28 13.36
CA GLU A 54 -4.56 4.64 13.15
C GLU A 54 -3.74 5.68 13.92
N LYS A 55 -3.74 6.93 13.50
CA LYS A 55 -2.92 8.01 14.09
C LYS A 55 -3.04 8.12 15.61
N LYS A 56 -4.26 7.89 16.15
CA LYS A 56 -4.53 7.97 17.61
C LYS A 56 -4.47 6.61 18.31
N GLN A 57 -4.23 5.55 17.57
CA GLN A 57 -4.09 4.21 18.09
C GLN A 57 -2.68 4.00 18.66
N PRO A 58 -2.49 3.13 19.66
CA PRO A 58 -1.15 2.71 20.08
C PRO A 58 -0.31 2.27 18.88
N PHE A 59 0.95 2.68 18.82
CA PHE A 59 1.87 2.48 17.70
C PHE A 59 1.57 3.25 16.41
N GLY A 60 0.49 4.02 16.28
CA GLY A 60 0.18 4.79 15.08
C GLY A 60 1.27 5.75 14.65
N ASN A 61 1.82 6.54 15.59
CA ASN A 61 2.93 7.46 15.32
C ASN A 61 4.22 6.71 14.97
N ARG A 62 4.51 5.58 15.63
CA ARG A 62 5.70 4.76 15.34
C ARG A 62 5.60 4.12 13.95
N SER A 63 4.41 3.63 13.59
CA SER A 63 4.15 3.08 12.25
C SER A 63 4.34 4.14 11.16
N LYS A 64 3.79 5.35 11.36
CA LYS A 64 4.02 6.49 10.46
C LYS A 64 5.50 6.83 10.34
N GLN A 65 6.22 6.92 11.47
CA GLN A 65 7.64 7.26 11.47
C GLN A 65 8.47 6.20 10.74
N SER A 66 8.21 4.92 10.97
CA SER A 66 8.86 3.82 10.27
C SER A 66 8.68 3.91 8.75
N LEU A 67 7.43 4.15 8.29
CA LEU A 67 7.19 4.34 6.87
C LEU A 67 7.94 5.58 6.33
N SER A 68 7.90 6.69 7.07
CA SER A 68 8.60 7.91 6.69
C SER A 68 10.11 7.70 6.56
N ASP A 69 10.73 6.99 7.48
CA ASP A 69 12.17 6.70 7.47
C ASP A 69 12.59 5.87 6.25
N MET A 70 11.69 4.99 5.76
CA MET A 70 11.94 4.18 4.58
C MET A 70 11.77 4.94 3.25
N VAL A 71 10.80 5.86 3.17
CA VAL A 71 10.36 6.37 1.87
C VAL A 71 10.33 7.89 1.72
N PHE A 72 10.32 8.67 2.79
CA PHE A 72 10.20 10.13 2.65
C PHE A 72 11.39 10.73 1.89
N ASN A 73 11.11 11.55 0.88
CA ASN A 73 12.09 12.08 -0.09
C ASN A 73 12.84 11.02 -0.91
N GLN A 74 12.39 9.76 -0.89
CA GLN A 74 12.96 8.71 -1.73
C GLN A 74 12.19 8.61 -3.05
N PHE A 75 12.90 8.18 -4.10
CA PHE A 75 12.30 7.80 -5.37
C PHE A 75 11.81 6.35 -5.26
N VAL A 76 10.53 6.12 -5.52
CA VAL A 76 9.88 4.82 -5.39
C VAL A 76 9.19 4.40 -6.68
N THR A 77 8.98 3.10 -6.85
CA THR A 77 8.07 2.55 -7.86
C THR A 77 6.81 2.08 -7.17
N VAL A 78 5.66 2.36 -7.77
CA VAL A 78 4.34 1.97 -7.29
C VAL A 78 3.72 1.01 -8.29
N GLU A 79 3.55 -0.24 -7.88
CA GLU A 79 2.78 -1.25 -8.63
C GLU A 79 1.31 -1.09 -8.24
N THR A 80 0.47 -0.65 -9.18
CA THR A 80 -0.95 -0.36 -8.93
C THR A 80 -1.85 -0.85 -10.05
N ASP A 81 -3.04 -1.32 -9.70
CA ASP A 81 -4.04 -1.81 -10.64
C ASP A 81 -5.45 -1.24 -10.39
N LYS A 82 -5.65 -0.49 -9.30
CA LYS A 82 -6.98 0.02 -8.92
C LYS A 82 -6.93 1.18 -7.93
N ARG A 83 -8.09 1.84 -7.79
CA ARG A 83 -8.36 2.83 -6.74
C ARG A 83 -9.41 2.36 -5.77
N ASP A 84 -9.33 2.86 -4.55
CA ASP A 84 -10.39 2.66 -3.57
C ASP A 84 -11.53 3.69 -3.75
N ARG A 85 -12.59 3.53 -2.95
CA ARG A 85 -13.74 4.43 -2.96
C ARG A 85 -13.42 5.87 -2.52
N TYR A 86 -12.27 6.09 -1.93
CA TYR A 86 -11.80 7.42 -1.50
C TYR A 86 -10.85 8.07 -2.52
N GLY A 87 -10.67 7.45 -3.68
CA GLY A 87 -9.81 7.95 -4.76
C GLY A 87 -8.31 7.71 -4.54
N ARG A 88 -7.91 6.94 -3.51
CA ARG A 88 -6.51 6.55 -3.31
C ARG A 88 -6.17 5.39 -4.23
N GLU A 89 -5.00 5.43 -4.81
CA GLU A 89 -4.46 4.31 -5.56
C GLU A 89 -4.01 3.21 -4.59
N LEU A 90 -4.42 1.99 -4.85
CA LEU A 90 -3.98 0.83 -4.08
C LEU A 90 -2.69 0.32 -4.68
N GLY A 91 -1.59 0.30 -3.93
CA GLY A 91 -0.29 0.00 -4.49
C GLY A 91 0.66 -0.76 -3.58
N LYS A 92 1.52 -1.55 -4.21
CA LYS A 92 2.74 -2.08 -3.62
C LYS A 92 3.86 -1.07 -3.91
N VAL A 93 4.56 -0.64 -2.90
CA VAL A 93 5.60 0.38 -3.00
C VAL A 93 6.97 -0.26 -2.90
N LEU A 94 7.81 0.00 -3.89
CA LEU A 94 9.19 -0.48 -3.94
C LEU A 94 10.17 0.69 -3.80
N ALA A 95 11.02 0.65 -2.81
CA ALA A 95 12.12 1.61 -2.60
C ALA A 95 13.45 0.87 -2.77
N GLY A 96 14.19 1.19 -3.83
CA GLY A 96 15.44 0.47 -4.15
C GLY A 96 15.26 -1.04 -4.28
N GLY A 97 14.11 -1.50 -4.79
CA GLY A 97 13.76 -2.92 -4.91
C GLY A 97 13.21 -3.56 -3.63
N MET A 98 13.22 -2.87 -2.51
CA MET A 98 12.65 -3.34 -1.24
C MET A 98 11.13 -3.13 -1.22
N ASP A 99 10.37 -4.18 -0.88
CA ASP A 99 8.93 -4.11 -0.64
C ASP A 99 8.64 -3.40 0.68
N VAL A 100 8.27 -2.13 0.61
CA VAL A 100 8.01 -1.28 1.77
C VAL A 100 6.79 -1.74 2.57
N ASN A 101 5.76 -2.26 1.88
CA ASN A 101 4.56 -2.80 2.51
C ASN A 101 4.94 -4.00 3.41
N LEU A 102 5.74 -4.91 2.89
CA LEU A 102 6.25 -6.07 3.62
C LEU A 102 7.10 -5.67 4.82
N GLU A 103 7.97 -4.65 4.65
CA GLU A 103 8.85 -4.20 5.74
C GLU A 103 8.07 -3.61 6.92
N GLN A 104 6.95 -2.92 6.68
CA GLN A 104 6.05 -2.47 7.75
C GLN A 104 5.48 -3.64 8.56
N VAL A 105 5.12 -4.74 7.91
CA VAL A 105 4.67 -5.97 8.59
C VAL A 105 5.80 -6.63 9.35
N ARG A 106 6.99 -6.74 8.73
CA ARG A 106 8.19 -7.34 9.34
C ARG A 106 8.65 -6.59 10.59
N ALA A 107 8.52 -5.27 10.58
CA ALA A 107 8.83 -4.42 11.74
C ALA A 107 7.79 -4.53 12.87
N GLY A 108 6.66 -5.20 12.63
CA GLY A 108 5.54 -5.26 13.57
C GLY A 108 4.82 -3.92 13.70
N LEU A 109 4.76 -3.13 12.63
CA LEU A 109 4.13 -1.81 12.61
C LEU A 109 2.93 -1.72 11.68
N ALA A 110 2.56 -2.83 11.06
CA ALA A 110 1.31 -3.05 10.36
C ALA A 110 0.87 -4.52 10.46
N TRP A 111 -0.43 -4.75 10.33
CA TRP A 111 -0.99 -6.10 10.16
C TRP A 111 -0.93 -6.52 8.70
N HIS A 112 -0.71 -7.81 8.43
CA HIS A 112 -1.09 -8.40 7.16
C HIS A 112 -2.63 -8.40 7.06
N TYR A 113 -3.18 -7.62 6.11
CA TYR A 113 -4.63 -7.40 6.02
C TYR A 113 -5.33 -8.51 5.24
N LYS A 114 -5.63 -9.60 5.90
CA LYS A 114 -6.16 -10.85 5.32
C LYS A 114 -7.52 -10.70 4.63
N ALA A 115 -8.31 -9.69 4.99
CA ALA A 115 -9.59 -9.42 4.31
C ALA A 115 -9.41 -9.15 2.80
N TYR A 116 -8.23 -8.66 2.40
CA TYR A 116 -7.89 -8.37 1.00
C TYR A 116 -6.75 -9.23 0.46
N GLU A 117 -6.34 -10.30 1.14
CA GLU A 117 -5.24 -11.17 0.71
C GLU A 117 -5.43 -11.80 -0.68
N ARG A 118 -6.70 -11.97 -1.12
CA ARG A 118 -7.03 -12.50 -2.45
C ARG A 118 -6.57 -11.58 -3.59
N THR A 119 -6.30 -10.32 -3.32
CA THR A 119 -5.78 -9.36 -4.31
C THR A 119 -4.27 -9.39 -4.42
N GLN A 120 -3.58 -10.08 -3.49
CA GLN A 120 -2.14 -10.28 -3.53
C GLN A 120 -1.78 -11.52 -4.35
N SER A 121 -0.57 -11.53 -4.92
CA SER A 121 0.01 -12.75 -5.46
C SER A 121 0.14 -13.83 -4.39
N ALA A 122 0.21 -15.10 -4.78
CA ALA A 122 0.45 -16.18 -3.81
C ALA A 122 1.76 -15.98 -3.05
N THR A 123 2.80 -15.53 -3.74
CA THR A 123 4.12 -15.23 -3.16
C THR A 123 4.02 -14.15 -2.09
N ASP A 124 3.35 -13.03 -2.39
CA ASP A 124 3.20 -11.93 -1.42
C ASP A 124 2.36 -12.35 -0.22
N ARG A 125 1.27 -13.10 -0.44
CA ARG A 125 0.46 -13.62 0.69
C ARG A 125 1.27 -14.44 1.68
N HIS A 126 2.11 -15.34 1.17
CA HIS A 126 2.98 -16.14 2.02
C HIS A 126 4.03 -15.28 2.73
N ALA A 127 4.71 -14.42 2.00
CA ALA A 127 5.75 -13.55 2.56
C ALA A 127 5.21 -12.62 3.67
N TYR A 128 4.02 -12.04 3.46
CA TYR A 128 3.41 -11.14 4.44
C TYR A 128 2.90 -11.91 5.68
N ALA A 129 2.33 -13.10 5.48
CA ALA A 129 1.91 -13.97 6.58
C ALA A 129 3.10 -14.43 7.44
N ASP A 130 4.19 -14.83 6.80
CA ASP A 130 5.42 -15.25 7.48
C ASP A 130 6.05 -14.08 8.25
N ALA A 131 6.14 -12.90 7.64
CA ALA A 131 6.66 -11.69 8.29
C ALA A 131 5.83 -11.29 9.52
N GLU A 132 4.49 -11.39 9.45
CA GLU A 132 3.63 -11.14 10.61
C GLU A 132 3.87 -12.16 11.73
N ASN A 133 3.98 -13.46 11.38
CA ASN A 133 4.24 -14.52 12.36
C ASN A 133 5.61 -14.34 13.05
N GLU A 134 6.65 -13.99 12.28
CA GLU A 134 7.97 -13.68 12.82
C GLU A 134 7.94 -12.46 13.74
N ALA A 135 7.24 -11.39 13.34
CA ALA A 135 7.10 -10.18 14.17
C ALA A 135 6.38 -10.48 15.48
N LYS A 136 5.33 -11.31 15.44
CA LYS A 136 4.61 -11.80 16.64
C LYS A 136 5.51 -12.61 17.55
N ALA A 137 6.22 -13.58 17.02
CA ALA A 137 7.13 -14.45 17.79
C ALA A 137 8.25 -13.65 18.46
N ALA A 138 8.79 -12.65 17.76
CA ALA A 138 9.84 -11.75 18.26
C ALA A 138 9.30 -10.58 19.09
N LYS A 139 7.98 -10.46 19.27
CA LYS A 139 7.32 -9.33 19.97
C LYS A 139 7.76 -7.96 19.44
N ARG A 140 7.89 -7.82 18.11
CA ARG A 140 8.28 -6.56 17.47
C ARG A 140 7.12 -5.58 17.42
N GLY A 141 7.42 -4.31 17.61
CA GLY A 141 6.46 -3.22 17.45
C GLY A 141 5.19 -3.42 18.28
N LEU A 142 4.02 -3.39 17.61
CA LEU A 142 2.71 -3.57 18.25
C LEU A 142 2.53 -4.94 18.94
N TRP A 143 3.32 -5.96 18.53
CA TRP A 143 3.25 -7.31 19.09
C TRP A 143 3.92 -7.46 20.45
N VAL A 144 4.49 -6.38 21.00
CA VAL A 144 4.89 -6.33 22.42
C VAL A 144 3.64 -6.43 23.32
N ASP A 145 2.51 -5.94 22.83
CA ASP A 145 1.21 -6.13 23.46
C ASP A 145 0.73 -7.56 23.26
N ALA A 146 0.19 -8.18 24.30
CA ALA A 146 -0.29 -9.56 24.22
C ALA A 146 -1.58 -9.70 23.39
N ASP A 147 -2.39 -8.62 23.37
CA ASP A 147 -3.65 -8.55 22.64
C ASP A 147 -3.83 -7.17 21.97
N PRO A 148 -3.03 -6.87 20.93
CA PRO A 148 -3.12 -5.60 20.25
C PRO A 148 -4.41 -5.51 19.45
N THR A 149 -5.12 -4.38 19.59
CA THR A 149 -6.35 -4.13 18.82
C THR A 149 -6.01 -3.88 17.35
N PRO A 150 -6.59 -4.62 16.41
CA PRO A 150 -6.36 -4.34 15.00
C PRO A 150 -7.03 -3.03 14.53
N PRO A 151 -6.50 -2.36 13.48
CA PRO A 151 -7.01 -1.07 13.02
C PRO A 151 -8.48 -1.11 12.58
N TRP A 152 -8.91 -2.20 11.94
CA TRP A 152 -10.30 -2.36 11.50
C TRP A 152 -11.29 -2.46 12.67
N GLU A 153 -10.87 -2.95 13.85
CA GLU A 153 -11.67 -2.92 15.07
C GLU A 153 -11.60 -1.54 15.75
N TRP A 154 -10.41 -0.95 15.78
CA TRP A 154 -10.21 0.39 16.33
C TRP A 154 -11.15 1.43 15.69
N ARG A 155 -11.28 1.40 14.36
CA ARG A 155 -12.17 2.31 13.61
C ARG A 155 -13.66 2.18 13.98
N HIS A 156 -14.08 1.08 14.56
CA HIS A 156 -15.45 0.82 14.97
C HIS A 156 -15.70 1.06 16.48
N ARG A 157 -14.66 1.42 17.23
CA ARG A 157 -14.83 1.82 18.65
C ARG A 157 -15.45 3.21 18.68
N LYS A 158 -16.63 3.30 19.27
CA LYS A 158 -17.33 4.56 19.55
C LYS A 158 -16.81 5.19 20.83
#